data_61bd338b84e10e45454d568dca2609a2
#
_entry.id   61bd338b84e10e45454d568dca2609a2
#
_cell.length_a   1.000
_cell.length_b   1.000
_cell.length_c   1.000
_cell.angle_alpha   90.00
_cell.angle_beta   90.00
_cell.angle_gamma   90.00
#
_symmetry.space_group_name_H-M   'P 1'
#
loop_
_entity.id
_entity.type
_entity.pdbx_description
1 polymer ?
#
loop_
_entity_poly.entity_id
_entity_poly.type
_entity_poly.pdbx_seq_one_letter_code
_entity_poly.pdbx_strand_id
1 'polypeptide(L)'
;MKFCVVRGPGADQSMVDHAVSEIKERGIEAIEVPRDVPAETANGLLKGTDLILTLGGDGTFLAGAKLAAPRGIPILGVNLGRLGFLTELDADQLEHGLTRFIDGLYRIEDRTMLEVTLLRDGRSLARAIGVNEVVVDHSGEARILRLEIDVGGHKVGVIDADGAIVATASGSTAYALASGGPILEPTLGDLLLVPMSPFALTVRPIVFAPGQDITLAVVRGPAEMRVDGGRRGRAVATGDKVRCGSYARPLMVVRYSPPEAFYQRLADKLGWGRPLVPKK
;
A
#
# COMPACT_ATOMS: atom_id res chain seq x y z
N MET A 1 9.00 26.25 -3.52
CA MET A 1 8.61 24.84 -3.30
C MET A 1 9.41 24.24 -2.16
N LYS A 2 8.85 23.18 -1.55
CA LYS A 2 9.50 22.40 -0.49
C LYS A 2 9.30 20.91 -0.77
N PHE A 3 10.38 20.13 -0.81
CA PHE A 3 10.33 18.70 -1.00
C PHE A 3 10.76 17.97 0.26
N CYS A 4 10.09 16.86 0.56
CA CYS A 4 10.43 15.98 1.65
C CYS A 4 11.02 14.68 1.08
N VAL A 5 12.23 14.33 1.49
CA VAL A 5 12.92 13.10 1.10
C VAL A 5 12.73 12.05 2.19
N VAL A 6 12.14 10.90 1.83
CA VAL A 6 11.96 9.75 2.72
C VAL A 6 12.92 8.63 2.28
N ARG A 7 13.85 8.29 3.17
CA ARG A 7 14.90 7.31 2.90
C ARG A 7 14.49 5.89 3.29
N GLY A 8 14.74 4.94 2.39
CA GLY A 8 14.65 3.50 2.65
C GLY A 8 15.94 2.90 3.18
N PRO A 9 15.90 1.66 3.70
CA PRO A 9 17.09 0.98 4.26
C PRO A 9 18.20 0.71 3.24
N GLY A 10 17.86 0.66 1.94
CA GLY A 10 18.82 0.43 0.86
C GLY A 10 19.42 1.71 0.27
N ALA A 11 18.99 2.89 0.70
CA ALA A 11 19.58 4.16 0.30
C ALA A 11 20.75 4.47 1.24
N ASP A 12 21.97 4.53 0.70
CA ASP A 12 23.11 5.05 1.45
C ASP A 12 23.00 6.58 1.60
N GLN A 13 23.84 7.14 2.48
CA GLN A 13 23.80 8.59 2.75
C GLN A 13 24.19 9.39 1.51
N SER A 14 25.10 8.90 0.68
CA SER A 14 25.57 9.61 -0.52
C SER A 14 24.43 9.83 -1.54
N MET A 15 23.54 8.85 -1.68
CA MET A 15 22.36 8.96 -2.56
C MET A 15 21.35 9.99 -2.04
N VAL A 16 21.18 10.03 -0.72
CA VAL A 16 20.29 11.02 -0.09
C VAL A 16 20.87 12.41 -0.22
N ASP A 17 22.19 12.57 0.04
CA ASP A 17 22.91 13.84 -0.08
C ASP A 17 22.87 14.33 -1.53
N HIS A 18 23.03 13.45 -2.51
CA HIS A 18 22.90 13.78 -3.92
C HIS A 18 21.48 14.27 -4.23
N ALA A 19 20.44 13.55 -3.83
CA ALA A 19 19.07 13.97 -4.06
C ALA A 19 18.74 15.32 -3.42
N VAL A 20 19.21 15.53 -2.19
CA VAL A 20 19.03 16.81 -1.46
C VAL A 20 19.78 17.95 -2.14
N SER A 21 21.03 17.71 -2.64
CA SER A 21 21.81 18.69 -3.40
C SER A 21 21.07 19.09 -4.67
N GLU A 22 20.65 18.12 -5.46
CA GLU A 22 19.91 18.34 -6.70
C GLU A 22 18.63 19.15 -6.52
N ILE A 23 17.90 18.91 -5.42
CA ILE A 23 16.71 19.69 -5.06
C ILE A 23 17.10 21.14 -4.72
N LYS A 24 18.14 21.32 -3.88
CA LYS A 24 18.60 22.65 -3.44
C LYS A 24 19.19 23.49 -4.57
N GLU A 25 19.94 22.91 -5.49
CA GLU A 25 20.52 23.57 -6.66
C GLU A 25 19.45 24.18 -7.59
N ARG A 26 18.24 23.60 -7.54
CA ARG A 26 17.05 24.14 -8.23
C ARG A 26 16.29 25.20 -7.42
N GLY A 27 16.85 25.67 -6.30
CA GLY A 27 16.24 26.70 -5.43
C GLY A 27 15.05 26.19 -4.60
N ILE A 28 14.95 24.88 -4.37
CA ILE A 28 13.86 24.24 -3.64
C ILE A 28 14.32 23.87 -2.23
N GLU A 29 13.49 24.12 -1.22
CA GLU A 29 13.74 23.65 0.14
C GLU A 29 13.67 22.12 0.19
N ALA A 30 14.69 21.46 0.73
CA ALA A 30 14.74 20.02 0.92
C ALA A 30 14.86 19.67 2.40
N ILE A 31 14.00 18.77 2.87
CA ILE A 31 14.08 18.18 4.21
C ILE A 31 14.16 16.65 4.10
N GLU A 32 14.95 16.04 4.96
CA GLU A 32 14.95 14.58 5.12
C GLU A 32 14.04 14.21 6.30
N VAL A 33 13.22 13.17 6.11
CA VAL A 33 12.32 12.65 7.14
C VAL A 33 12.50 11.13 7.23
N PRO A 34 12.72 10.59 8.45
CA PRO A 34 12.75 9.15 8.64
C PRO A 34 11.45 8.48 8.22
N ARG A 35 11.54 7.29 7.62
CA ARG A 35 10.37 6.54 7.14
C ARG A 35 9.37 6.14 8.25
N ASP A 36 9.86 6.05 9.48
CA ASP A 36 9.11 5.63 10.67
C ASP A 36 8.82 6.80 11.63
N VAL A 37 8.89 8.04 11.11
CA VAL A 37 8.60 9.25 11.88
C VAL A 37 7.19 9.19 12.49
N PRO A 38 7.02 9.51 13.78
CA PRO A 38 5.70 9.58 14.39
C PRO A 38 4.80 10.62 13.70
N ALA A 39 3.51 10.32 13.57
CA ALA A 39 2.55 11.18 12.86
C ALA A 39 2.51 12.62 13.39
N GLU A 40 2.64 12.80 14.70
CA GLU A 40 2.66 14.12 15.36
C GLU A 40 3.87 14.95 14.94
N THR A 41 5.06 14.33 14.95
CA THR A 41 6.32 14.96 14.48
C THR A 41 6.24 15.28 12.99
N ALA A 42 5.70 14.35 12.20
CA ALA A 42 5.51 14.53 10.76
C ALA A 42 4.62 15.74 10.44
N ASN A 43 3.61 16.05 11.25
CA ASN A 43 2.72 17.20 11.02
C ASN A 43 3.47 18.53 10.97
N GLY A 44 4.44 18.72 11.87
CA GLY A 44 5.27 19.94 11.88
C GLY A 44 6.26 19.99 10.71
N LEU A 45 6.96 18.87 10.46
CA LEU A 45 7.99 18.77 9.43
C LEU A 45 7.44 18.94 8.02
N LEU A 46 6.27 18.33 7.73
CA LEU A 46 5.67 18.29 6.40
C LEU A 46 4.78 19.49 6.06
N LYS A 47 4.68 20.49 6.95
CA LYS A 47 3.93 21.71 6.66
C LYS A 47 4.53 22.43 5.46
N GLY A 48 3.70 22.73 4.45
CA GLY A 48 4.10 23.43 3.23
C GLY A 48 4.94 22.55 2.28
N THR A 49 4.95 21.24 2.45
CA THR A 49 5.60 20.31 1.51
C THR A 49 4.75 20.14 0.25
N ASP A 50 5.37 20.31 -0.91
CA ASP A 50 4.75 20.20 -2.23
C ASP A 50 4.92 18.78 -2.83
N LEU A 51 5.95 18.03 -2.42
CA LEU A 51 6.25 16.69 -2.91
C LEU A 51 6.91 15.84 -1.83
N ILE A 52 6.48 14.60 -1.69
CA ILE A 52 7.23 13.57 -0.97
C ILE A 52 7.97 12.71 -1.99
N LEU A 53 9.30 12.74 -1.92
CA LEU A 53 10.20 11.92 -2.73
C LEU A 53 10.66 10.73 -1.88
N THR A 54 10.43 9.50 -2.34
CA THR A 54 10.91 8.31 -1.65
C THR A 54 12.10 7.70 -2.39
N LEU A 55 13.19 7.46 -1.66
CA LEU A 55 14.40 6.81 -2.18
C LEU A 55 14.48 5.39 -1.66
N GLY A 56 14.15 4.40 -2.52
CA GLY A 56 14.10 2.99 -2.15
C GLY A 56 13.08 2.21 -2.97
N GLY A 57 12.81 0.96 -2.59
CA GLY A 57 11.78 0.14 -3.25
C GLY A 57 10.36 0.42 -2.71
N ASP A 58 9.42 -0.46 -3.12
CA ASP A 58 8.00 -0.34 -2.76
C ASP A 58 7.76 -0.18 -1.25
N GLY A 59 8.55 -0.85 -0.39
CA GLY A 59 8.42 -0.70 1.07
C GLY A 59 8.73 0.71 1.60
N THR A 60 9.62 1.47 0.93
CA THR A 60 9.88 2.88 1.25
C THR A 60 8.75 3.76 0.75
N PHE A 61 8.24 3.43 -0.44
CA PHE A 61 7.08 4.11 -1.00
C PHE A 61 5.86 3.98 -0.08
N LEU A 62 5.57 2.77 0.44
CA LEU A 62 4.48 2.54 1.40
C LEU A 62 4.61 3.40 2.67
N ALA A 63 5.84 3.59 3.17
CA ALA A 63 6.08 4.45 4.32
C ALA A 63 5.82 5.93 3.98
N GLY A 64 6.33 6.41 2.84
CA GLY A 64 6.07 7.77 2.33
C GLY A 64 4.59 8.03 2.07
N ALA A 65 3.87 7.05 1.54
CA ALA A 65 2.44 7.15 1.25
C ALA A 65 1.59 7.41 2.51
N LYS A 66 1.95 6.80 3.64
CA LYS A 66 1.30 7.03 4.94
C LYS A 66 1.52 8.46 5.48
N LEU A 67 2.58 9.12 5.02
CA LEU A 67 2.83 10.53 5.30
C LEU A 67 2.10 11.45 4.31
N ALA A 68 2.05 11.06 3.04
CA ALA A 68 1.51 11.82 1.92
C ALA A 68 -0.02 11.92 1.95
N ALA A 69 -0.70 10.77 1.94
CA ALA A 69 -2.15 10.69 1.72
C ALA A 69 -2.97 11.51 2.75
N PRO A 70 -2.70 11.45 4.08
CA PRO A 70 -3.48 12.24 5.04
C PRO A 70 -3.38 13.75 4.83
N ARG A 71 -2.31 14.21 4.16
CA ARG A 71 -2.01 15.64 3.91
C ARG A 71 -2.34 16.09 2.50
N GLY A 72 -2.72 15.15 1.62
CA GLY A 72 -2.93 15.46 0.21
C GLY A 72 -1.65 15.94 -0.50
N ILE A 73 -0.48 15.40 -0.12
CA ILE A 73 0.79 15.72 -0.74
C ILE A 73 1.07 14.68 -1.84
N PRO A 74 1.42 15.09 -3.07
CA PRO A 74 1.85 14.16 -4.09
C PRO A 74 3.10 13.38 -3.66
N ILE A 75 3.21 12.11 -4.14
CA ILE A 75 4.34 11.26 -3.86
C ILE A 75 5.00 10.78 -5.15
N LEU A 76 6.34 10.82 -5.20
CA LEU A 76 7.17 10.29 -6.27
C LEU A 76 8.12 9.23 -5.71
N GLY A 77 8.11 8.03 -6.28
CA GLY A 77 9.01 6.96 -5.89
C GLY A 77 10.21 6.83 -6.84
N VAL A 78 11.41 6.88 -6.29
CA VAL A 78 12.67 6.57 -6.97
C VAL A 78 13.17 5.23 -6.46
N ASN A 79 13.31 4.28 -7.35
CA ASN A 79 13.76 2.93 -7.05
C ASN A 79 15.29 2.87 -7.02
N LEU A 80 15.83 2.19 -6.00
CA LEU A 80 17.28 1.99 -5.84
C LEU A 80 17.72 0.55 -6.11
N GLY A 81 16.83 -0.25 -6.68
CA GLY A 81 17.09 -1.65 -6.95
C GLY A 81 16.30 -2.15 -8.15
N ARG A 82 15.54 -3.23 -7.99
CA ARG A 82 14.64 -3.71 -9.04
C ARG A 82 13.35 -2.90 -9.01
N LEU A 83 13.00 -2.29 -10.13
CA LEU A 83 11.79 -1.48 -10.29
C LEU A 83 10.56 -2.15 -9.66
N GLY A 84 9.85 -1.42 -8.77
CA GLY A 84 8.64 -1.85 -8.09
C GLY A 84 7.38 -1.70 -8.93
N PHE A 85 6.23 -2.02 -8.36
CA PHE A 85 4.93 -1.65 -8.92
C PHE A 85 4.54 -0.21 -8.56
N LEU A 86 5.10 0.30 -7.46
CA LEU A 86 4.72 1.60 -6.90
C LEU A 86 5.67 2.73 -7.33
N THR A 87 6.97 2.45 -7.45
CA THR A 87 7.98 3.43 -7.86
C THR A 87 7.84 3.80 -9.35
N GLU A 88 8.32 4.99 -9.73
CA GLU A 88 8.19 5.53 -11.08
C GLU A 88 9.53 5.67 -11.79
N LEU A 89 10.58 6.08 -11.07
CA LEU A 89 11.90 6.35 -11.61
C LEU A 89 12.92 5.34 -11.10
N ASP A 90 13.94 5.08 -11.89
CA ASP A 90 15.20 4.50 -11.43
C ASP A 90 16.15 5.60 -10.93
N ALA A 91 17.19 5.23 -10.19
CA ALA A 91 18.09 6.18 -9.53
C ALA A 91 18.76 7.17 -10.50
N ASP A 92 19.16 6.70 -11.68
CA ASP A 92 19.79 7.48 -12.76
C ASP A 92 18.84 8.49 -13.44
N GLN A 93 17.53 8.35 -13.19
CA GLN A 93 16.49 9.24 -13.74
C GLN A 93 16.09 10.35 -12.77
N LEU A 94 16.68 10.43 -11.57
CA LEU A 94 16.29 11.37 -10.52
C LEU A 94 16.31 12.82 -11.01
N GLU A 95 17.43 13.28 -11.56
CA GLU A 95 17.61 14.68 -11.99
C GLU A 95 16.59 15.08 -13.06
N HIS A 96 16.40 14.20 -14.06
CA HIS A 96 15.41 14.40 -15.10
C HIS A 96 13.98 14.42 -14.53
N GLY A 97 13.68 13.53 -13.60
CA GLY A 97 12.39 13.47 -12.92
C GLY A 97 12.08 14.73 -12.11
N LEU A 98 13.07 15.26 -11.37
CA LEU A 98 12.93 16.51 -10.62
C LEU A 98 12.63 17.69 -11.57
N THR A 99 13.36 17.79 -12.67
CA THR A 99 13.13 18.83 -13.68
C THR A 99 11.72 18.73 -14.24
N ARG A 100 11.27 17.54 -14.66
CA ARG A 100 9.90 17.34 -15.16
C ARG A 100 8.83 17.70 -14.13
N PHE A 101 9.06 17.42 -12.85
CA PHE A 101 8.11 17.79 -11.80
C PHE A 101 7.98 19.31 -11.66
N ILE A 102 9.12 20.03 -11.66
CA ILE A 102 9.16 21.50 -11.56
C ILE A 102 8.46 22.15 -12.76
N ASP A 103 8.67 21.60 -13.96
CA ASP A 103 8.07 22.08 -15.20
C ASP A 103 6.58 21.69 -15.35
N GLY A 104 6.00 20.95 -14.39
CA GLY A 104 4.61 20.48 -14.45
C GLY A 104 4.38 19.38 -15.50
N LEU A 105 5.44 18.72 -15.97
CA LEU A 105 5.40 17.68 -17.02
C LEU A 105 5.15 16.28 -16.41
N TYR A 106 4.07 16.16 -15.65
CA TYR A 106 3.65 14.91 -15.00
C TYR A 106 2.13 14.79 -14.98
N ARG A 107 1.64 13.60 -14.67
CA ARG A 107 0.24 13.37 -14.32
C ARG A 107 0.12 12.92 -12.87
N ILE A 108 -0.99 13.20 -12.26
CA ILE A 108 -1.37 12.60 -10.98
C ILE A 108 -2.19 11.36 -11.26
N GLU A 109 -1.85 10.28 -10.58
CA GLU A 109 -2.59 9.04 -10.58
C GLU A 109 -3.12 8.80 -9.18
N ASP A 110 -4.43 8.93 -9.04
CA ASP A 110 -5.09 8.68 -7.75
C ASP A 110 -5.16 7.18 -7.45
N ARG A 111 -4.71 6.80 -6.26
CA ARG A 111 -4.73 5.43 -5.75
C ARG A 111 -5.61 5.35 -4.51
N THR A 112 -6.54 4.43 -4.50
CA THR A 112 -7.33 4.12 -3.30
C THR A 112 -6.42 3.68 -2.17
N MET A 113 -6.62 4.28 -1.00
CA MET A 113 -5.99 3.85 0.25
C MET A 113 -7.00 3.06 1.08
N LEU A 114 -6.51 2.10 1.85
CA LEU A 114 -7.30 1.33 2.80
C LEU A 114 -7.35 2.05 4.16
N GLU A 115 -8.55 2.22 4.73
CA GLU A 115 -8.72 2.56 6.15
C GLU A 115 -9.09 1.30 6.92
N VAL A 116 -8.38 1.04 8.01
CA VAL A 116 -8.56 -0.14 8.84
C VAL A 116 -8.86 0.28 10.28
N THR A 117 -9.94 -0.22 10.85
CA THR A 117 -10.32 0.01 12.25
C THR A 117 -10.50 -1.31 12.98
N LEU A 118 -9.73 -1.52 14.05
CA LEU A 118 -9.95 -2.62 14.99
C LEU A 118 -11.00 -2.19 16.03
N LEU A 119 -12.06 -2.97 16.15
CA LEU A 119 -13.18 -2.71 17.04
C LEU A 119 -13.32 -3.84 18.07
N ARG A 120 -13.54 -3.48 19.34
CA ARG A 120 -13.95 -4.38 20.44
C ARG A 120 -15.15 -3.77 21.13
N ASP A 121 -16.24 -4.52 21.28
CA ASP A 121 -17.49 -4.08 21.89
C ASP A 121 -17.98 -2.73 21.32
N GLY A 122 -17.83 -2.54 19.99
CA GLY A 122 -18.20 -1.33 19.28
C GLY A 122 -17.23 -0.14 19.44
N ARG A 123 -16.18 -0.27 20.27
CA ARG A 123 -15.19 0.78 20.52
C ARG A 123 -13.97 0.59 19.61
N SER A 124 -13.46 1.69 19.03
CA SER A 124 -12.21 1.67 18.26
C SER A 124 -11.01 1.51 19.19
N LEU A 125 -10.29 0.41 19.03
CA LEU A 125 -9.01 0.16 19.72
C LEU A 125 -7.81 0.68 18.94
N ALA A 126 -7.91 0.71 17.61
CA ALA A 126 -6.85 1.17 16.73
C ALA A 126 -7.40 1.56 15.36
N ARG A 127 -6.69 2.49 14.72
CA ARG A 127 -6.89 2.85 13.31
C ARG A 127 -5.55 2.82 12.59
N ALA A 128 -5.57 2.44 11.32
CA ALA A 128 -4.43 2.45 10.44
C ALA A 128 -4.88 2.75 9.00
N ILE A 129 -3.95 3.23 8.18
CA ILE A 129 -4.14 3.36 6.73
C ILE A 129 -3.10 2.50 6.02
N GLY A 130 -3.46 1.96 4.88
CA GLY A 130 -2.59 1.15 4.04
C GLY A 130 -2.75 1.48 2.57
N VAL A 131 -1.70 1.24 1.80
CA VAL A 131 -1.71 1.34 0.33
C VAL A 131 -2.14 0.02 -0.27
N ASN A 132 -1.59 -1.08 0.25
CA ASN A 132 -1.80 -2.42 -0.31
C ASN A 132 -2.94 -3.16 0.39
N GLU A 133 -2.71 -3.61 1.62
CA GLU A 133 -3.65 -4.53 2.27
C GLU A 133 -3.59 -4.51 3.79
N VAL A 134 -4.62 -5.05 4.39
CA VAL A 134 -4.61 -5.58 5.75
C VAL A 134 -4.73 -7.10 5.71
N VAL A 135 -3.89 -7.76 6.48
CA VAL A 135 -3.91 -9.21 6.71
C VAL A 135 -4.44 -9.46 8.11
N VAL A 136 -5.41 -10.34 8.23
CA VAL A 136 -5.88 -10.90 9.50
C VAL A 136 -5.63 -12.39 9.44
N ASP A 137 -4.62 -12.87 10.14
CA ASP A 137 -4.22 -14.27 10.15
C ASP A 137 -4.11 -14.84 11.57
N HIS A 138 -3.99 -16.15 11.67
CA HIS A 138 -3.85 -16.81 12.97
C HIS A 138 -2.57 -16.39 13.69
N SER A 139 -2.60 -16.31 15.01
CA SER A 139 -1.45 -16.03 15.86
C SER A 139 -1.24 -17.12 16.92
N GLY A 140 0.00 -17.29 17.35
CA GLY A 140 0.37 -18.28 18.36
C GLY A 140 0.06 -19.71 17.91
N GLU A 141 -0.59 -20.50 18.77
CA GLU A 141 -0.91 -21.91 18.54
C GLU A 141 -2.22 -22.13 17.75
N ALA A 142 -2.95 -21.08 17.40
CA ALA A 142 -4.15 -21.21 16.60
C ALA A 142 -3.80 -21.77 15.21
N ARG A 143 -4.48 -22.84 14.81
CA ARG A 143 -4.23 -23.50 13.52
C ARG A 143 -5.18 -23.02 12.42
N ILE A 144 -6.39 -22.61 12.78
CA ILE A 144 -7.45 -22.18 11.85
C ILE A 144 -8.26 -21.09 12.53
N LEU A 145 -8.48 -19.99 11.81
CA LEU A 145 -9.41 -18.95 12.19
C LEU A 145 -10.82 -19.28 11.70
N ARG A 146 -11.82 -18.86 12.47
CA ARG A 146 -13.19 -18.73 11.96
C ARG A 146 -13.54 -17.26 11.90
N LEU A 147 -13.76 -16.78 10.69
CA LEU A 147 -14.06 -15.38 10.40
C LEU A 147 -15.49 -15.27 9.87
N GLU A 148 -16.29 -14.40 10.46
CA GLU A 148 -17.56 -13.95 9.86
C GLU A 148 -17.26 -12.72 9.02
N ILE A 149 -17.77 -12.71 7.79
CA ILE A 149 -17.58 -11.67 6.80
C ILE A 149 -18.89 -10.94 6.61
N ASP A 150 -18.85 -9.62 6.78
CA ASP A 150 -19.94 -8.70 6.53
C ASP A 150 -19.50 -7.63 5.54
N VAL A 151 -20.37 -7.20 4.64
CA VAL A 151 -20.13 -6.14 3.67
C VAL A 151 -21.29 -5.17 3.67
N GLY A 152 -21.03 -3.93 4.02
CA GLY A 152 -22.05 -2.88 4.07
C GLY A 152 -23.22 -3.19 5.03
N GLY A 153 -22.97 -3.95 6.10
CA GLY A 153 -23.97 -4.39 7.07
C GLY A 153 -24.73 -5.67 6.66
N HIS A 154 -24.30 -6.31 5.56
CA HIS A 154 -24.89 -7.57 5.09
C HIS A 154 -23.90 -8.72 5.31
N LYS A 155 -24.34 -9.74 6.03
CA LYS A 155 -23.55 -10.94 6.26
C LYS A 155 -23.38 -11.73 4.95
N VAL A 156 -22.12 -11.87 4.52
CA VAL A 156 -21.74 -12.67 3.34
C VAL A 156 -21.60 -14.14 3.70
N GLY A 157 -20.99 -14.43 4.86
CA GLY A 157 -20.81 -15.81 5.30
C GLY A 157 -19.83 -15.95 6.44
N VAL A 158 -19.53 -17.21 6.79
CA VAL A 158 -18.52 -17.59 7.77
C VAL A 158 -17.53 -18.51 7.09
N ILE A 159 -16.24 -18.27 7.23
CA ILE A 159 -15.17 -19.09 6.67
C ILE A 159 -14.26 -19.62 7.77
N ASP A 160 -13.76 -20.84 7.56
CA ASP A 160 -12.63 -21.42 8.28
C ASP A 160 -11.42 -21.34 7.34
N ALA A 161 -10.35 -20.63 7.76
CA ALA A 161 -9.18 -20.36 6.93
C ALA A 161 -7.96 -20.05 7.82
N ASP A 162 -6.75 -20.01 7.22
CA ASP A 162 -5.57 -19.49 7.91
C ASP A 162 -5.69 -18.01 8.22
N GLY A 163 -6.48 -17.29 7.42
CA GLY A 163 -6.75 -15.87 7.56
C GLY A 163 -7.53 -15.29 6.39
N ALA A 164 -7.57 -13.97 6.33
CA ALA A 164 -8.13 -13.22 5.21
C ALA A 164 -7.35 -11.94 4.98
N ILE A 165 -7.27 -11.55 3.71
CA ILE A 165 -6.66 -10.30 3.25
C ILE A 165 -7.77 -9.40 2.73
N VAL A 166 -7.78 -8.13 3.14
CA VAL A 166 -8.53 -7.08 2.44
C VAL A 166 -7.52 -6.15 1.79
N ALA A 167 -7.57 -6.04 0.47
CA ALA A 167 -6.62 -5.29 -0.33
C ALA A 167 -7.29 -4.22 -1.18
N THR A 168 -6.54 -3.18 -1.51
CA THR A 168 -6.87 -2.22 -2.56
C THR A 168 -6.52 -2.78 -3.93
N ALA A 169 -6.88 -2.10 -5.00
CA ALA A 169 -6.41 -2.43 -6.34
C ALA A 169 -4.88 -2.40 -6.45
N SER A 170 -4.20 -1.44 -5.79
CA SER A 170 -2.72 -1.42 -5.71
C SER A 170 -2.17 -2.66 -5.01
N GLY A 171 -2.80 -3.12 -3.92
CA GLY A 171 -2.41 -4.30 -3.17
C GLY A 171 -2.70 -5.62 -3.87
N SER A 172 -3.51 -5.62 -4.94
CA SER A 172 -3.83 -6.82 -5.70
C SER A 172 -2.59 -7.51 -6.31
N THR A 173 -1.50 -6.76 -6.53
CA THR A 173 -0.21 -7.27 -7.01
C THR A 173 0.80 -7.58 -5.89
N ALA A 174 0.39 -7.43 -4.62
CA ALA A 174 1.19 -7.71 -3.42
C ALA A 174 0.84 -9.07 -2.81
N TYR A 175 0.58 -9.13 -1.51
CA TYR A 175 0.32 -10.39 -0.82
C TYR A 175 -1.01 -11.04 -1.24
N ALA A 176 -1.99 -10.25 -1.66
CA ALA A 176 -3.24 -10.74 -2.23
C ALA A 176 -2.99 -11.62 -3.47
N LEU A 177 -2.04 -11.23 -4.35
CA LEU A 177 -1.67 -12.05 -5.51
C LEU A 177 -1.09 -13.41 -5.10
N ALA A 178 -0.14 -13.41 -4.15
CA ALA A 178 0.47 -14.64 -3.64
C ALA A 178 -0.54 -15.58 -2.98
N SER A 179 -1.65 -15.03 -2.49
CA SER A 179 -2.76 -15.76 -1.87
C SER A 179 -3.87 -16.15 -2.87
N GLY A 180 -3.63 -16.00 -4.18
CA GLY A 180 -4.55 -16.41 -5.24
C GLY A 180 -5.64 -15.39 -5.60
N GLY A 181 -5.46 -14.14 -5.20
CA GLY A 181 -6.33 -13.03 -5.61
C GLY A 181 -6.14 -12.62 -7.06
N PRO A 182 -7.14 -12.01 -7.71
CA PRO A 182 -7.01 -11.47 -9.06
C PRO A 182 -6.14 -10.21 -9.07
N ILE A 183 -5.54 -9.93 -10.23
CA ILE A 183 -4.88 -8.66 -10.49
C ILE A 183 -5.95 -7.62 -10.85
N LEU A 184 -5.94 -6.50 -10.16
CA LEU A 184 -6.78 -5.34 -10.44
C LEU A 184 -5.93 -4.24 -11.07
N GLU A 185 -6.52 -3.49 -11.98
CA GLU A 185 -5.90 -2.27 -12.51
C GLU A 185 -5.83 -1.24 -11.37
N PRO A 186 -4.65 -0.65 -11.14
CA PRO A 186 -4.38 0.04 -9.87
C PRO A 186 -5.14 1.35 -9.65
N THR A 187 -5.80 1.90 -10.65
CA THR A 187 -6.68 3.09 -10.55
C THR A 187 -8.12 2.75 -10.16
N LEU A 188 -8.47 1.46 -10.12
CA LEU A 188 -9.78 1.03 -9.63
C LEU A 188 -9.96 1.37 -8.16
N GLY A 189 -11.17 1.85 -7.81
CA GLY A 189 -11.54 2.15 -6.43
C GLY A 189 -11.99 0.93 -5.62
N ASP A 190 -11.98 -0.25 -6.22
CA ASP A 190 -12.51 -1.50 -5.67
C ASP A 190 -11.64 -2.02 -4.52
N LEU A 191 -12.29 -2.76 -3.61
CA LEU A 191 -11.62 -3.53 -2.56
C LEU A 191 -11.72 -5.02 -2.87
N LEU A 192 -10.67 -5.75 -2.52
CA LEU A 192 -10.54 -7.17 -2.76
C LEU A 192 -10.46 -7.91 -1.42
N LEU A 193 -11.32 -8.92 -1.22
CA LEU A 193 -11.21 -9.88 -0.13
C LEU A 193 -10.62 -11.18 -0.66
N VAL A 194 -9.51 -11.62 -0.08
CA VAL A 194 -8.85 -12.88 -0.40
C VAL A 194 -8.78 -13.76 0.85
N PRO A 195 -9.55 -14.85 0.93
CA PRO A 195 -9.39 -15.87 1.95
C PRO A 195 -8.04 -16.58 1.80
N MET A 196 -7.33 -16.78 2.91
CA MET A 196 -6.03 -17.46 2.92
C MET A 196 -6.22 -18.93 3.27
N SER A 197 -5.86 -19.84 2.37
CA SER A 197 -6.01 -21.31 2.55
C SER A 197 -7.37 -21.69 3.14
N PRO A 198 -8.50 -21.31 2.53
CA PRO A 198 -9.81 -21.63 3.10
C PRO A 198 -10.04 -23.12 3.09
N PHE A 199 -10.64 -23.66 4.17
CA PHE A 199 -10.94 -25.08 4.28
C PHE A 199 -12.00 -25.54 3.26
N ALA A 200 -12.99 -24.68 2.99
CA ALA A 200 -14.03 -24.97 2.00
C ALA A 200 -13.57 -24.62 0.58
N LEU A 201 -13.56 -25.59 -0.30
CA LEU A 201 -13.11 -25.45 -1.70
C LEU A 201 -13.96 -24.47 -2.53
N THR A 202 -15.15 -24.12 -2.08
CA THR A 202 -16.06 -23.19 -2.76
C THR A 202 -15.79 -21.73 -2.43
N VAL A 203 -15.02 -21.45 -1.38
CA VAL A 203 -14.66 -20.08 -0.98
C VAL A 203 -13.63 -19.53 -1.96
N ARG A 204 -13.91 -18.35 -2.52
CA ARG A 204 -13.08 -17.68 -3.54
C ARG A 204 -12.87 -16.21 -3.18
N PRO A 205 -11.81 -15.58 -3.70
CA PRO A 205 -11.67 -14.13 -3.64
C PRO A 205 -12.88 -13.40 -4.22
N ILE A 206 -13.23 -12.27 -3.63
CA ILE A 206 -14.36 -11.41 -4.05
C ILE A 206 -13.87 -9.98 -4.21
N VAL A 207 -14.25 -9.35 -5.32
CA VAL A 207 -14.03 -7.93 -5.58
C VAL A 207 -15.32 -7.18 -5.23
N PHE A 208 -15.20 -6.12 -4.46
CA PHE A 208 -16.31 -5.28 -4.02
C PHE A 208 -16.20 -3.88 -4.61
N ALA A 209 -17.32 -3.37 -5.08
CA ALA A 209 -17.42 -2.02 -5.61
C ALA A 209 -16.97 -0.96 -4.58
N PRO A 210 -16.51 0.22 -5.04
CA PRO A 210 -16.12 1.32 -4.17
C PRO A 210 -17.24 1.71 -3.18
N GLY A 211 -16.83 2.16 -1.98
CA GLY A 211 -17.77 2.62 -0.95
C GLY A 211 -18.37 1.50 -0.09
N GLN A 212 -17.93 0.26 -0.28
CA GLN A 212 -18.31 -0.86 0.58
C GLN A 212 -17.33 -1.01 1.74
N ASP A 213 -17.85 -1.08 2.97
CA ASP A 213 -17.04 -1.48 4.14
C ASP A 213 -17.07 -3.00 4.28
N ILE A 214 -15.90 -3.61 4.40
CA ILE A 214 -15.72 -5.05 4.65
C ILE A 214 -15.36 -5.23 6.12
N THR A 215 -16.13 -6.02 6.85
CA THR A 215 -15.88 -6.33 8.25
C THR A 215 -15.53 -7.81 8.42
N LEU A 216 -14.39 -8.08 9.03
CA LEU A 216 -13.94 -9.41 9.42
C LEU A 216 -14.13 -9.54 10.95
N ALA A 217 -15.11 -10.32 11.39
CA ALA A 217 -15.30 -10.60 12.82
C ALA A 217 -14.63 -11.93 13.18
N VAL A 218 -13.76 -11.92 14.20
CA VAL A 218 -13.08 -13.13 14.67
C VAL A 218 -14.02 -13.92 15.56
N VAL A 219 -14.62 -14.99 15.01
CA VAL A 219 -15.51 -15.90 15.75
C VAL A 219 -14.71 -16.91 16.56
N ARG A 220 -13.57 -17.36 16.03
CA ARG A 220 -12.61 -18.25 16.71
C ARG A 220 -11.21 -17.85 16.31
N GLY A 221 -10.37 -17.50 17.30
CA GLY A 221 -8.99 -17.08 17.19
C GLY A 221 -8.09 -17.73 18.23
N PRO A 222 -6.98 -17.13 18.62
CA PRO A 222 -6.58 -15.73 18.40
C PRO A 222 -6.06 -15.41 17.00
N ALA A 223 -6.14 -14.13 16.63
CA ALA A 223 -5.64 -13.61 15.37
C ALA A 223 -4.66 -12.44 15.57
N GLU A 224 -3.96 -12.08 14.52
CA GLU A 224 -3.13 -10.90 14.43
C GLU A 224 -3.51 -10.09 13.17
N MET A 225 -3.47 -8.77 13.27
CA MET A 225 -3.73 -7.86 12.17
C MET A 225 -2.45 -7.13 11.78
N ARG A 226 -2.10 -7.12 10.49
CA ARG A 226 -0.97 -6.38 9.92
C ARG A 226 -1.41 -5.57 8.71
N VAL A 227 -0.91 -4.34 8.59
CA VAL A 227 -1.18 -3.44 7.44
C VAL A 227 0.11 -3.19 6.67
N ASP A 228 0.08 -3.39 5.34
CA ASP A 228 1.21 -3.22 4.42
C ASP A 228 2.48 -3.96 4.89
N GLY A 229 2.37 -5.21 5.29
CA GLY A 229 3.51 -6.02 5.71
C GLY A 229 4.24 -5.51 6.96
N GLY A 230 3.58 -4.73 7.82
CA GLY A 230 4.15 -4.18 9.06
C GLY A 230 4.81 -5.25 9.92
N ARG A 231 6.01 -4.93 10.48
CA ARG A 231 6.83 -5.89 11.26
C ARG A 231 6.16 -6.36 12.55
N ARG A 232 5.29 -5.53 13.14
CA ARG A 232 4.55 -5.86 14.37
C ARG A 232 3.07 -5.88 14.04
N GLY A 233 2.46 -7.05 14.19
CA GLY A 233 1.04 -7.19 14.13
C GLY A 233 0.39 -6.69 15.41
N ARG A 234 -0.89 -6.46 15.33
CA ARG A 234 -1.74 -6.11 16.45
C ARG A 234 -2.64 -7.30 16.79
N ALA A 235 -2.63 -7.71 18.04
CA ALA A 235 -3.46 -8.81 18.49
C ALA A 235 -4.96 -8.50 18.30
N VAL A 236 -5.68 -9.48 17.78
CA VAL A 236 -7.13 -9.46 17.55
C VAL A 236 -7.72 -10.65 18.29
N ALA A 237 -8.54 -10.39 19.28
CA ALA A 237 -9.18 -11.42 20.10
C ALA A 237 -10.46 -11.96 19.44
N THR A 238 -10.90 -13.12 19.91
CA THR A 238 -12.26 -13.61 19.61
C THR A 238 -13.30 -12.57 20.04
N GLY A 239 -14.25 -12.25 19.18
CA GLY A 239 -15.25 -11.20 19.35
C GLY A 239 -14.86 -9.84 18.77
N ASP A 240 -13.57 -9.60 18.52
CA ASP A 240 -13.13 -8.37 17.84
C ASP A 240 -13.55 -8.37 16.37
N LYS A 241 -13.65 -7.15 15.82
CA LYS A 241 -13.95 -6.91 14.40
C LYS A 241 -12.89 -6.03 13.78
N VAL A 242 -12.43 -6.41 12.61
CA VAL A 242 -11.57 -5.57 11.76
C VAL A 242 -12.43 -5.03 10.62
N ARG A 243 -12.72 -3.73 10.66
CA ARG A 243 -13.47 -3.02 9.62
C ARG A 243 -12.48 -2.37 8.65
N CYS A 244 -12.69 -2.61 7.37
CA CYS A 244 -11.87 -2.16 6.27
C CYS A 244 -12.74 -1.41 5.27
N GLY A 245 -12.36 -0.21 4.90
CA GLY A 245 -13.03 0.62 3.89
C GLY A 245 -12.03 1.46 3.13
N SER A 246 -12.49 2.20 2.14
CA SER A 246 -11.66 3.17 1.44
C SER A 246 -11.38 4.37 2.33
N TYR A 247 -10.12 4.76 2.42
CA TYR A 247 -9.75 6.00 3.11
C TYR A 247 -10.28 7.22 2.34
N ALA A 248 -10.68 8.25 3.06
CA ALA A 248 -11.38 9.41 2.49
C ALA A 248 -10.58 10.21 1.45
N ARG A 249 -9.24 10.10 1.48
CA ARG A 249 -8.36 10.80 0.53
C ARG A 249 -7.57 9.78 -0.29
N PRO A 250 -7.53 9.91 -1.62
CA PRO A 250 -6.64 9.09 -2.44
C PRO A 250 -5.18 9.44 -2.18
N LEU A 251 -4.30 8.52 -2.49
CA LEU A 251 -2.87 8.78 -2.61
C LEU A 251 -2.60 9.33 -4.01
N MET A 252 -2.10 10.55 -4.08
CA MET A 252 -1.74 11.21 -5.33
C MET A 252 -0.34 10.79 -5.76
N VAL A 253 -0.24 9.86 -6.70
CA VAL A 253 1.05 9.35 -7.20
C VAL A 253 1.46 10.13 -8.44
N VAL A 254 2.67 10.71 -8.41
CA VAL A 254 3.28 11.36 -9.58
C VAL A 254 3.72 10.30 -10.58
N ARG A 255 3.28 10.46 -11.83
CA ARG A 255 3.61 9.56 -12.93
C ARG A 255 4.12 10.35 -14.13
N TYR A 256 5.17 9.83 -14.73
CA TYR A 256 5.72 10.28 -16.02
C TYR A 256 5.38 9.31 -17.13
N SER A 257 5.20 8.05 -16.78
CA SER A 257 4.77 6.99 -17.68
C SER A 257 3.27 7.10 -18.01
N PRO A 258 2.83 6.66 -19.20
CA PRO A 258 1.43 6.60 -19.54
C PRO A 258 0.72 5.48 -18.72
N PRO A 259 -0.63 5.51 -18.62
CA PRO A 259 -1.38 4.50 -17.89
C PRO A 259 -1.08 3.06 -18.30
N GLU A 260 -0.86 2.81 -19.58
CA GLU A 260 -0.59 1.51 -20.18
C GLU A 260 0.74 0.88 -19.72
N ALA A 261 1.64 1.68 -19.12
CA ALA A 261 2.89 1.18 -18.55
C ALA A 261 2.67 0.15 -17.42
N PHE A 262 1.48 0.12 -16.82
CA PHE A 262 1.10 -0.93 -15.87
C PHE A 262 1.17 -2.33 -16.50
N TYR A 263 0.66 -2.50 -17.70
CA TYR A 263 0.67 -3.80 -18.39
C TYR A 263 2.09 -4.28 -18.73
N GLN A 264 2.97 -3.34 -19.09
CA GLN A 264 4.38 -3.67 -19.30
C GLN A 264 5.04 -4.13 -17.98
N ARG A 265 4.75 -3.44 -16.87
CA ARG A 265 5.24 -3.84 -15.53
C ARG A 265 4.76 -5.25 -15.14
N LEU A 266 3.50 -5.62 -15.48
CA LEU A 266 3.00 -6.98 -15.24
C LEU A 266 3.82 -8.02 -16.03
N ALA A 267 4.07 -7.77 -17.32
CA ALA A 267 4.86 -8.67 -18.15
C ALA A 267 6.30 -8.83 -17.64
N ASP A 268 6.94 -7.73 -17.24
CA ASP A 268 8.34 -7.72 -16.82
C ASP A 268 8.53 -8.37 -15.45
N LYS A 269 7.60 -8.14 -14.51
CA LYS A 269 7.74 -8.64 -13.14
C LYS A 269 7.18 -10.03 -12.91
N LEU A 270 6.05 -10.34 -13.52
CA LEU A 270 5.36 -11.61 -13.32
C LEU A 270 5.60 -12.59 -14.47
N GLY A 271 6.27 -12.18 -15.54
CA GLY A 271 6.38 -12.98 -16.76
C GLY A 271 5.01 -13.19 -17.45
N TRP A 272 4.03 -12.34 -17.13
CA TRP A 272 2.67 -12.47 -17.62
C TRP A 272 2.62 -12.42 -19.16
N GLY A 273 1.96 -13.39 -19.77
CA GLY A 273 1.90 -13.50 -21.23
C GLY A 273 3.19 -13.98 -21.92
N ARG A 274 4.27 -14.31 -21.16
CA ARG A 274 5.48 -14.89 -21.76
C ARG A 274 5.28 -16.37 -22.05
N PRO A 275 5.62 -16.86 -23.26
CA PRO A 275 5.56 -18.28 -23.56
C PRO A 275 6.47 -19.08 -22.62
N LEU A 276 5.99 -20.21 -22.10
CA LEU A 276 6.79 -21.12 -21.27
C LEU A 276 7.97 -21.74 -22.03
N VAL A 277 7.87 -21.80 -23.37
CA VAL A 277 8.93 -22.32 -24.23
C VAL A 277 9.46 -21.13 -25.06
N PRO A 278 10.78 -20.83 -25.01
CA PRO A 278 11.36 -19.83 -25.88
C PRO A 278 11.09 -20.16 -27.35
N LYS A 279 10.66 -19.21 -28.16
CA LYS A 279 10.67 -19.38 -29.61
C LYS A 279 12.12 -19.68 -30.03
N LYS A 280 12.33 -20.85 -30.69
CA LYS A 280 13.60 -21.20 -31.32
C LYS A 280 13.97 -20.16 -32.39
#